data_d78d63c8436150552c1a144980ab2c88
#
_entry.id   d78d63c8436150552c1a144980ab2c88
#
_cell.length_a   1.000
_cell.length_b   1.000
_cell.length_c   1.000
_cell.angle_alpha   90.00
_cell.angle_beta   90.00
_cell.angle_gamma   90.00
#
_symmetry.space_group_name_H-M   'P 1'
#
loop_
_entity.id
_entity.type
_entity.pdbx_description
1 polymer ?
#
loop_
_entity_poly.entity_id
_entity_poly.type
_entity_poly.pdbx_seq_one_letter_code
_entity_poly.pdbx_strand_id
1 'polypeptide(L)'
;MSTTSQAKLIFQNVTVNYVVTGTELLVGVFMLPFNVAHLGQSAYGLWILVASVTVYFSMFDLGYGVALVRFAARYRAKGDTKGLNEIISTMFCVFSAVGLVTFALAVLISLNLEKFFPLTPDQARTGRIVLLFISSYVALQFPASVFGGIVNGFQRVYLNGIVAFVTTLVVAAVNVIVLLSGYGL
;
A
#
# COMPACT_ATOMS: atom_id res chain seq x y z
N MET A 1 4.32 12.98 -30.15
CA MET A 1 4.22 13.95 -29.01
C MET A 1 5.34 14.97 -29.19
N SER A 2 5.05 16.27 -29.09
CA SER A 2 6.10 17.31 -29.18
C SER A 2 7.04 17.24 -27.97
N THR A 3 8.30 17.58 -28.13
CA THR A 3 9.33 17.60 -27.06
C THR A 3 8.91 18.43 -25.86
N THR A 4 8.18 19.52 -26.07
CA THR A 4 7.58 20.36 -25.00
C THR A 4 6.52 19.63 -24.18
N SER A 5 5.72 18.74 -24.78
CA SER A 5 4.73 17.94 -24.07
C SER A 5 5.36 16.87 -23.19
N GLN A 6 6.46 16.27 -23.63
CA GLN A 6 7.22 15.28 -22.83
C GLN A 6 7.92 15.93 -21.64
N ALA A 7 8.57 17.09 -21.86
CA ALA A 7 9.22 17.83 -20.78
C ALA A 7 8.23 18.23 -19.68
N LYS A 8 7.02 18.68 -20.05
CA LYS A 8 5.96 19.01 -19.09
C LYS A 8 5.52 17.80 -18.26
N LEU A 9 5.35 16.62 -18.89
CA LEU A 9 4.99 15.40 -18.19
C LEU A 9 6.08 14.95 -17.21
N ILE A 10 7.35 15.00 -17.62
CA ILE A 10 8.48 14.67 -16.76
C ILE A 10 8.51 15.61 -15.56
N PHE A 11 8.39 16.92 -15.79
CA PHE A 11 8.37 17.90 -14.71
C PHE A 11 7.22 17.65 -13.73
N GLN A 12 6.00 17.39 -14.23
CA GLN A 12 4.84 17.07 -13.39
C GLN A 12 5.08 15.80 -12.56
N ASN A 13 5.58 14.72 -13.16
CA ASN A 13 5.86 13.47 -12.47
C ASN A 13 6.89 13.67 -11.34
N VAL A 14 7.96 14.42 -11.63
CA VAL A 14 9.02 14.68 -10.65
C VAL A 14 8.51 15.56 -9.50
N THR A 15 7.84 16.66 -9.81
CA THR A 15 7.33 17.60 -8.81
C THR A 15 6.32 16.92 -7.89
N VAL A 16 5.34 16.19 -8.45
CA VAL A 16 4.34 15.49 -7.65
C VAL A 16 5.00 14.45 -6.75
N ASN A 17 5.97 13.70 -7.26
CA ASN A 17 6.66 12.67 -6.46
C ASN A 17 7.40 13.28 -5.26
N TYR A 18 8.12 14.40 -5.44
CA TYR A 18 8.77 15.09 -4.33
C TYR A 18 7.78 15.67 -3.32
N VAL A 19 6.65 16.23 -3.77
CA VAL A 19 5.58 16.73 -2.89
C VAL A 19 5.00 15.58 -2.07
N VAL A 20 4.71 14.43 -2.70
CA VAL A 20 4.20 13.24 -2.00
C VAL A 20 5.19 12.77 -0.95
N THR A 21 6.45 12.53 -1.34
CA THR A 21 7.49 12.06 -0.41
C THR A 21 7.70 13.04 0.74
N GLY A 22 7.75 14.34 0.46
CA GLY A 22 7.87 15.37 1.50
C GLY A 22 6.69 15.37 2.47
N THR A 23 5.46 15.20 1.94
CA THR A 23 4.26 15.11 2.76
C THR A 23 4.26 13.85 3.62
N GLU A 24 4.61 12.69 3.07
CA GLU A 24 4.71 11.43 3.82
C GLU A 24 5.73 11.53 4.95
N LEU A 25 6.88 12.14 4.71
CA LEU A 25 7.90 12.37 5.74
C LEU A 25 7.38 13.29 6.84
N LEU A 26 6.77 14.42 6.48
CA LEU A 26 6.20 15.34 7.46
C LEU A 26 5.10 14.68 8.28
N VAL A 27 4.15 14.03 7.63
CA VAL A 27 3.08 13.29 8.32
C VAL A 27 3.67 12.23 9.24
N GLY A 28 4.66 11.44 8.78
CA GLY A 28 5.32 10.42 9.59
C GLY A 28 5.98 11.00 10.85
N VAL A 29 6.72 12.11 10.71
CA VAL A 29 7.39 12.77 11.84
C VAL A 29 6.39 13.29 12.89
N PHE A 30 5.26 13.85 12.46
CA PHE A 30 4.25 14.37 13.38
C PHE A 30 3.34 13.26 13.94
N MET A 31 2.99 12.27 13.14
CA MET A 31 2.10 11.18 13.55
C MET A 31 2.75 10.22 14.56
N LEU A 32 4.07 10.02 14.49
CA LEU A 32 4.75 9.11 15.40
C LEU A 32 4.58 9.53 16.88
N PRO A 33 5.01 10.74 17.32
CA PRO A 33 4.84 11.16 18.70
C PRO A 33 3.35 11.31 19.08
N PHE A 34 2.50 11.74 18.15
CA PHE A 34 1.06 11.84 18.37
C PHE A 34 0.44 10.49 18.69
N ASN A 35 0.73 9.45 17.89
CA ASN A 35 0.21 8.10 18.09
C ASN A 35 0.72 7.49 19.41
N VAL A 36 2.01 7.66 19.74
CA VAL A 36 2.58 7.17 21.00
C VAL A 36 1.92 7.84 22.20
N ALA A 37 1.65 9.15 22.13
CA ALA A 37 1.02 9.89 23.22
C ALA A 37 -0.42 9.48 23.50
N HIS A 38 -1.19 9.12 22.46
CA HIS A 38 -2.61 8.79 22.59
C HIS A 38 -2.89 7.29 22.77
N LEU A 39 -2.14 6.42 22.08
CA LEU A 39 -2.27 4.96 22.20
C LEU A 39 -1.53 4.39 23.42
N GLY A 40 -0.49 5.07 23.86
CA GLY A 40 0.47 4.54 24.84
C GLY A 40 1.47 3.56 24.22
N GLN A 41 2.58 3.32 24.94
CA GLN A 41 3.70 2.52 24.42
C GLN A 41 3.33 1.08 24.08
N SER A 42 2.48 0.45 24.88
CA SER A 42 2.09 -0.96 24.69
C SER A 42 1.26 -1.18 23.43
N ALA A 43 0.21 -0.36 23.22
CA ALA A 43 -0.66 -0.47 22.07
C ALA A 43 0.06 -0.05 20.77
N TYR A 44 0.86 1.02 20.84
CA TYR A 44 1.70 1.44 19.72
C TYR A 44 2.75 0.38 19.36
N GLY A 45 3.37 -0.27 20.37
CA GLY A 45 4.30 -1.38 20.15
C GLY A 45 3.65 -2.57 19.44
N LEU A 46 2.42 -2.93 19.85
CA LEU A 46 1.64 -3.96 19.17
C LEU A 46 1.31 -3.59 17.72
N TRP A 47 0.93 -2.34 17.47
CA TRP A 47 0.72 -1.82 16.12
C TRP A 47 1.97 -1.95 15.24
N ILE A 48 3.13 -1.52 15.73
CA ILE A 48 4.41 -1.62 14.99
C ILE A 48 4.79 -3.07 14.73
N LEU A 49 4.57 -3.98 15.70
CA LEU A 49 4.82 -5.39 15.50
C LEU A 49 3.99 -5.97 14.35
N VAL A 50 2.68 -5.71 14.36
CA VAL A 50 1.76 -6.17 13.30
C VAL A 50 2.11 -5.52 11.96
N ALA A 51 2.42 -4.22 11.94
CA ALA A 51 2.85 -3.52 10.74
C ALA A 51 4.15 -4.11 10.17
N SER A 52 5.10 -4.48 11.02
CA SER A 52 6.35 -5.13 10.59
C SER A 52 6.09 -6.48 9.91
N VAL A 53 5.18 -7.30 10.44
CA VAL A 53 4.79 -8.57 9.79
C VAL A 53 4.22 -8.32 8.41
N THR A 54 3.37 -7.29 8.25
CA THR A 54 2.74 -7.00 6.96
C THR A 54 3.70 -6.43 5.93
N VAL A 55 4.78 -5.75 6.33
CA VAL A 55 5.83 -5.29 5.40
C VAL A 55 6.45 -6.45 4.63
N TYR A 56 6.65 -7.62 5.27
CA TYR A 56 7.18 -8.79 4.58
C TYR A 56 6.26 -9.30 3.47
N PHE A 57 4.95 -9.08 3.59
CA PHE A 57 4.00 -9.47 2.55
C PHE A 57 4.18 -8.67 1.25
N SER A 58 4.68 -7.43 1.31
CA SER A 58 4.98 -6.63 0.11
C SER A 58 6.08 -7.24 -0.75
N MET A 59 6.93 -8.12 -0.18
CA MET A 59 7.98 -8.81 -0.93
C MET A 59 7.42 -9.83 -1.94
N PHE A 60 6.15 -10.25 -1.78
CA PHE A 60 5.49 -11.16 -2.73
C PHE A 60 5.14 -10.51 -4.08
N ASP A 61 5.35 -9.20 -4.26
CA ASP A 61 5.25 -8.55 -5.59
C ASP A 61 6.25 -9.13 -6.60
N LEU A 62 7.41 -9.66 -6.15
CA LEU A 62 8.43 -10.33 -6.96
C LEU A 62 8.80 -9.58 -8.25
N GLY A 63 8.55 -8.27 -8.31
CA GLY A 63 8.83 -7.43 -9.47
C GLY A 63 7.81 -7.54 -10.63
N TYR A 64 6.70 -8.24 -10.46
CA TYR A 64 5.64 -8.33 -11.48
C TYR A 64 5.05 -6.96 -11.80
N GLY A 65 4.99 -6.03 -10.83
CA GLY A 65 4.56 -4.65 -11.07
C GLY A 65 5.41 -3.96 -12.13
N VAL A 66 6.72 -4.16 -12.10
CA VAL A 66 7.66 -3.60 -13.11
C VAL A 66 7.41 -4.24 -14.49
N ALA A 67 7.17 -5.55 -14.54
CA ALA A 67 6.84 -6.25 -15.77
C ALA A 67 5.54 -5.71 -16.39
N LEU A 68 4.50 -5.50 -15.59
CA LEU A 68 3.23 -4.93 -16.04
C LEU A 68 3.41 -3.55 -16.67
N VAL A 69 4.16 -2.65 -16.04
CA VAL A 69 4.47 -1.30 -16.57
C VAL A 69 5.11 -1.40 -17.96
N ARG A 70 6.08 -2.32 -18.13
CA ARG A 70 6.77 -2.54 -19.38
C ARG A 70 5.83 -3.08 -20.48
N PHE A 71 5.00 -4.07 -20.17
CA PHE A 71 4.06 -4.63 -21.11
C PHE A 71 2.96 -3.62 -21.49
N ALA A 72 2.40 -2.88 -20.52
CA ALA A 72 1.41 -1.84 -20.77
C ALA A 72 1.94 -0.76 -21.72
N ALA A 73 3.17 -0.29 -21.51
CA ALA A 73 3.82 0.65 -22.40
C ALA A 73 4.01 0.10 -23.82
N ARG A 74 4.42 -1.19 -23.93
CA ARG A 74 4.64 -1.85 -25.22
C ARG A 74 3.35 -2.00 -26.03
N TYR A 75 2.28 -2.54 -25.44
CA TYR A 75 1.01 -2.73 -26.11
C TYR A 75 0.37 -1.40 -26.51
N ARG A 76 0.47 -0.39 -25.64
CA ARG A 76 0.04 0.96 -25.96
C ARG A 76 0.76 1.54 -27.17
N ALA A 77 2.10 1.40 -27.24
CA ALA A 77 2.90 1.90 -28.36
C ALA A 77 2.54 1.24 -29.70
N LYS A 78 2.07 -0.02 -29.65
CA LYS A 78 1.59 -0.78 -30.83
C LYS A 78 0.14 -0.50 -31.18
N GLY A 79 -0.63 0.19 -30.34
CA GLY A 79 -2.08 0.34 -30.50
C GLY A 79 -2.87 -0.97 -30.29
N ASP A 80 -2.25 -2.00 -29.74
CA ASP A 80 -2.85 -3.32 -29.51
C ASP A 80 -3.66 -3.32 -28.20
N THR A 81 -4.90 -2.93 -28.32
CA THR A 81 -5.84 -2.88 -27.18
C THR A 81 -6.25 -4.28 -26.71
N LYS A 82 -6.29 -5.27 -27.62
CA LYS A 82 -6.62 -6.65 -27.25
C LYS A 82 -5.52 -7.25 -26.38
N GLY A 83 -4.27 -7.20 -26.83
CA GLY A 83 -3.13 -7.69 -26.06
C GLY A 83 -2.95 -6.95 -24.73
N LEU A 84 -3.28 -5.64 -24.70
CA LEU A 84 -3.29 -4.87 -23.45
C LEU A 84 -4.33 -5.40 -22.45
N ASN A 85 -5.56 -5.67 -22.89
CA ASN A 85 -6.61 -6.22 -22.02
C ASN A 85 -6.28 -7.63 -21.54
N GLU A 86 -5.71 -8.46 -22.38
CA GLU A 86 -5.29 -9.82 -22.02
C GLU A 86 -4.22 -9.80 -20.93
N ILE A 87 -3.20 -8.97 -21.05
CA ILE A 87 -2.16 -8.87 -20.01
C ILE A 87 -2.70 -8.26 -18.71
N ILE A 88 -3.59 -7.27 -18.77
CA ILE A 88 -4.25 -6.70 -17.60
C ILE A 88 -5.04 -7.77 -16.86
N SER A 89 -5.89 -8.52 -17.58
CA SER A 89 -6.72 -9.58 -16.98
C SER A 89 -5.87 -10.69 -16.37
N THR A 90 -4.80 -11.08 -17.06
CA THR A 90 -3.86 -12.10 -16.58
C THR A 90 -3.16 -11.63 -15.30
N MET A 91 -2.63 -10.40 -15.29
CA MET A 91 -1.96 -9.83 -14.12
C MET A 91 -2.93 -9.64 -12.96
N PHE A 92 -4.16 -9.20 -13.23
CA PHE A 92 -5.18 -9.08 -12.19
C PHE A 92 -5.49 -10.44 -11.55
N CYS A 93 -5.60 -11.50 -12.32
CA CYS A 93 -5.80 -12.86 -11.81
C CYS A 93 -4.60 -13.33 -10.98
N VAL A 94 -3.38 -13.15 -11.48
CA VAL A 94 -2.14 -13.51 -10.76
C VAL A 94 -2.02 -12.75 -9.45
N PHE A 95 -2.19 -11.43 -9.46
CA PHE A 95 -2.10 -10.62 -8.25
C PHE A 95 -3.24 -10.92 -7.26
N SER A 96 -4.43 -11.27 -7.76
CA SER A 96 -5.52 -11.73 -6.88
C SER A 96 -5.16 -13.06 -6.19
N ALA A 97 -4.55 -13.99 -6.92
CA ALA A 97 -4.06 -15.24 -6.33
C ALA A 97 -2.96 -14.98 -5.27
N VAL A 98 -2.01 -14.09 -5.56
CA VAL A 98 -0.97 -13.67 -4.60
C VAL A 98 -1.61 -13.04 -3.36
N GLY A 99 -2.57 -12.14 -3.54
CA GLY A 99 -3.31 -11.52 -2.43
C GLY A 99 -4.02 -12.55 -1.56
N LEU A 100 -4.70 -13.55 -2.16
CA LEU A 100 -5.35 -14.64 -1.43
C LEU A 100 -4.35 -15.50 -0.65
N VAL A 101 -3.21 -15.85 -1.25
CA VAL A 101 -2.14 -16.59 -0.56
C VAL A 101 -1.60 -15.79 0.60
N THR A 102 -1.33 -14.49 0.40
CA THR A 102 -0.86 -13.57 1.45
C THR A 102 -1.86 -13.50 2.61
N PHE A 103 -3.15 -13.38 2.30
CA PHE A 103 -4.20 -13.37 3.34
C PHE A 103 -4.29 -14.71 4.08
N ALA A 104 -4.22 -15.83 3.38
CA ALA A 104 -4.23 -17.16 3.99
C ALA A 104 -3.03 -17.33 4.95
N LEU A 105 -1.84 -16.89 4.56
CA LEU A 105 -0.66 -16.88 5.43
C LEU A 105 -0.86 -15.99 6.67
N ALA A 106 -1.45 -14.81 6.50
CA ALA A 106 -1.77 -13.93 7.62
C ALA A 106 -2.78 -14.55 8.59
N VAL A 107 -3.79 -15.27 8.10
CA VAL A 107 -4.72 -16.05 8.93
C VAL A 107 -3.96 -17.11 9.72
N LEU A 108 -3.08 -17.87 9.08
CA LEU A 108 -2.28 -18.90 9.76
C LEU A 108 -1.39 -18.30 10.85
N ILE A 109 -0.74 -17.16 10.59
CA ILE A 109 0.07 -16.45 11.58
C ILE A 109 -0.83 -15.94 12.71
N SER A 110 -2.00 -15.38 12.41
CA SER A 110 -2.91 -14.82 13.41
C SER A 110 -3.42 -15.89 14.39
N LEU A 111 -3.68 -17.10 13.90
CA LEU A 111 -4.08 -18.24 14.73
C LEU A 111 -2.99 -18.74 15.68
N ASN A 112 -1.71 -18.48 15.34
CA ASN A 112 -0.56 -18.91 16.11
C ASN A 112 0.26 -17.74 16.68
N LEU A 113 -0.32 -16.55 16.76
CA LEU A 113 0.38 -15.31 17.12
C LEU A 113 1.13 -15.43 18.46
N GLU A 114 0.51 -16.08 19.45
CA GLU A 114 1.07 -16.33 20.80
C GLU A 114 2.30 -17.24 20.79
N LYS A 115 2.43 -18.08 19.75
CA LYS A 115 3.61 -18.96 19.62
C LYS A 115 4.82 -18.23 19.04
N PHE A 116 4.57 -17.20 18.26
CA PHE A 116 5.63 -16.42 17.60
C PHE A 116 6.10 -15.23 18.45
N PHE A 117 5.20 -14.69 19.29
CA PHE A 117 5.49 -13.48 20.04
C PHE A 117 5.06 -13.64 21.51
N PRO A 118 5.87 -13.19 22.47
CA PRO A 118 5.53 -13.22 23.92
C PRO A 118 4.49 -12.14 24.23
N LEU A 119 3.22 -12.39 23.90
CA LEU A 119 2.11 -11.48 24.10
C LEU A 119 1.24 -11.94 25.27
N THR A 120 0.64 -10.97 25.98
CA THR A 120 -0.42 -11.29 26.93
C THR A 120 -1.71 -11.72 26.16
N PRO A 121 -2.63 -12.48 26.78
CA PRO A 121 -3.86 -12.93 26.11
C PRO A 121 -4.66 -11.80 25.48
N ASP A 122 -4.75 -10.63 26.15
CA ASP A 122 -5.45 -9.45 25.62
C ASP A 122 -4.73 -8.83 24.43
N GLN A 123 -3.39 -8.74 24.50
CA GLN A 123 -2.58 -8.27 23.37
C GLN A 123 -2.67 -9.22 22.18
N ALA A 124 -2.69 -10.52 22.41
CA ALA A 124 -2.84 -11.52 21.35
C ALA A 124 -4.19 -11.41 20.67
N ARG A 125 -5.27 -11.19 21.41
CA ARG A 125 -6.61 -10.99 20.87
C ARG A 125 -6.67 -9.73 20.00
N THR A 126 -6.22 -8.60 20.51
CA THR A 126 -6.18 -7.33 19.78
C THR A 126 -5.25 -7.43 18.56
N GLY A 127 -4.04 -7.99 18.74
CA GLY A 127 -3.07 -8.18 17.66
C GLY A 127 -3.59 -9.06 16.53
N ARG A 128 -4.38 -10.10 16.85
CA ARG A 128 -5.03 -10.97 15.86
C ARG A 128 -6.02 -10.20 15.00
N ILE A 129 -6.87 -9.38 15.62
CA ILE A 129 -7.85 -8.56 14.90
C ILE A 129 -7.12 -7.54 14.00
N VAL A 130 -6.15 -6.81 14.55
CA VAL A 130 -5.38 -5.81 13.82
C VAL A 130 -4.62 -6.45 12.65
N LEU A 131 -3.98 -7.61 12.86
CA LEU A 131 -3.28 -8.35 11.81
C LEU A 131 -4.21 -8.74 10.67
N LEU A 132 -5.40 -9.26 10.98
CA LEU A 132 -6.37 -9.65 9.96
C LEU A 132 -6.89 -8.44 9.17
N PHE A 133 -7.17 -7.30 9.82
CA PHE A 133 -7.58 -6.08 9.14
C PHE A 133 -6.51 -5.54 8.21
N ILE A 134 -5.27 -5.39 8.70
CA ILE A 134 -4.16 -4.88 7.88
C ILE A 134 -3.85 -5.85 6.74
N SER A 135 -3.85 -7.16 7.00
CA SER A 135 -3.60 -8.16 5.97
C SER A 135 -4.69 -8.22 4.91
N SER A 136 -5.95 -7.95 5.26
CA SER A 136 -7.04 -7.81 4.30
C SER A 136 -6.78 -6.62 3.36
N TYR A 137 -6.35 -5.49 3.91
CA TYR A 137 -5.96 -4.32 3.12
C TYR A 137 -4.82 -4.65 2.16
N VAL A 138 -3.74 -5.28 2.67
CA VAL A 138 -2.58 -5.66 1.85
C VAL A 138 -2.99 -6.65 0.74
N ALA A 139 -3.82 -7.65 1.06
CA ALA A 139 -4.30 -8.61 0.09
C ALA A 139 -5.10 -7.97 -1.05
N LEU A 140 -5.95 -6.98 -0.74
CA LEU A 140 -6.70 -6.22 -1.74
C LEU A 140 -5.82 -5.25 -2.54
N GLN A 141 -4.72 -4.79 -1.95
CA GLN A 141 -3.79 -3.90 -2.63
C GLN A 141 -3.07 -4.58 -3.80
N PHE A 142 -2.84 -5.91 -3.75
CA PHE A 142 -2.23 -6.63 -4.86
C PHE A 142 -3.01 -6.47 -6.17
N PRO A 143 -4.27 -6.90 -6.30
CA PRO A 143 -5.03 -6.70 -7.54
C PRO A 143 -5.23 -5.22 -7.87
N ALA A 144 -5.36 -4.34 -6.88
CA ALA A 144 -5.48 -2.90 -7.10
C ALA A 144 -4.21 -2.28 -7.72
N SER A 145 -3.03 -2.82 -7.41
CA SER A 145 -1.74 -2.34 -7.95
C SER A 145 -1.63 -2.46 -9.47
N VAL A 146 -2.40 -3.37 -10.08
CA VAL A 146 -2.48 -3.53 -11.54
C VAL A 146 -2.91 -2.23 -12.21
N PHE A 147 -3.89 -1.54 -11.65
CA PHE A 147 -4.36 -0.25 -12.20
C PHE A 147 -3.29 0.83 -12.08
N GLY A 148 -2.57 0.88 -10.96
CA GLY A 148 -1.42 1.78 -10.77
C GLY A 148 -0.30 1.48 -11.78
N GLY A 149 -0.02 0.21 -12.04
CA GLY A 149 0.96 -0.23 -13.04
C GLY A 149 0.61 0.22 -14.46
N ILE A 150 -0.68 0.17 -14.84
CA ILE A 150 -1.16 0.65 -16.15
C ILE A 150 -0.94 2.16 -16.26
N VAL A 151 -1.30 2.92 -15.23
CA VAL A 151 -1.11 4.38 -15.18
C VAL A 151 0.37 4.74 -15.34
N ASN A 152 1.26 4.00 -14.67
CA ASN A 152 2.71 4.15 -14.80
C ASN A 152 3.21 3.78 -16.21
N GLY A 153 2.69 2.69 -16.80
CA GLY A 153 2.98 2.28 -18.18
C GLY A 153 2.54 3.32 -19.21
N PHE A 154 1.56 4.14 -18.86
CA PHE A 154 1.11 5.28 -19.66
C PHE A 154 1.89 6.57 -19.41
N GLN A 155 2.96 6.51 -18.62
CA GLN A 155 3.80 7.64 -18.21
C GLN A 155 3.06 8.74 -17.42
N ARG A 156 1.89 8.41 -16.86
CA ARG A 156 1.09 9.34 -16.04
C ARG A 156 1.28 9.10 -14.54
N VAL A 157 2.54 8.94 -14.14
CA VAL A 157 2.92 8.63 -12.74
C VAL A 157 2.35 9.66 -11.75
N TYR A 158 2.23 10.93 -12.18
CA TYR A 158 1.67 12.00 -11.36
C TYR A 158 0.25 11.70 -10.84
N LEU A 159 -0.56 10.91 -11.58
CA LEU A 159 -1.91 10.53 -11.13
C LEU A 159 -1.85 9.62 -9.90
N ASN A 160 -0.95 8.62 -9.92
CA ASN A 160 -0.72 7.77 -8.74
C ASN A 160 -0.18 8.61 -7.57
N GLY A 161 0.68 9.59 -7.84
CA GLY A 161 1.16 10.53 -6.83
C GLY A 161 0.04 11.36 -6.20
N ILE A 162 -0.90 11.89 -6.99
CA ILE A 162 -2.06 12.63 -6.47
C ILE A 162 -2.92 11.73 -5.56
N VAL A 163 -3.18 10.50 -6.00
CA VAL A 163 -3.94 9.54 -5.19
C VAL A 163 -3.20 9.26 -3.87
N ALA A 164 -1.89 9.00 -3.92
CA ALA A 164 -1.08 8.78 -2.73
C ALA A 164 -1.12 10.00 -1.78
N PHE A 165 -0.95 11.21 -2.30
CA PHE A 165 -1.03 12.45 -1.52
C PHE A 165 -2.37 12.59 -0.78
N VAL A 166 -3.49 12.46 -1.50
CA VAL A 166 -4.82 12.55 -0.92
C VAL A 166 -5.03 11.45 0.12
N THR A 167 -4.65 10.22 -0.19
CA THR A 167 -4.77 9.08 0.73
C THR A 167 -3.96 9.33 2.01
N THR A 168 -2.73 9.81 1.92
CA THR A 168 -1.88 10.11 3.09
C THR A 168 -2.55 11.15 4.00
N LEU A 169 -3.09 12.23 3.43
CA LEU A 169 -3.77 13.27 4.21
C LEU A 169 -5.08 12.77 4.84
N VAL A 170 -5.88 12.01 4.08
CA VAL A 170 -7.14 11.45 4.59
C VAL A 170 -6.87 10.46 5.72
N VAL A 171 -5.91 9.55 5.55
CA VAL A 171 -5.54 8.58 6.59
C VAL A 171 -5.01 9.29 7.83
N ALA A 172 -4.16 10.32 7.68
CA ALA A 172 -3.67 11.10 8.81
C ALA A 172 -4.81 11.83 9.53
N ALA A 173 -5.72 12.47 8.79
CA ALA A 173 -6.86 13.16 9.38
C ALA A 173 -7.80 12.20 10.11
N VAL A 174 -8.13 11.04 9.51
CA VAL A 174 -8.97 10.02 10.16
C VAL A 174 -8.28 9.49 11.42
N ASN A 175 -6.98 9.21 11.36
CA ASN A 175 -6.21 8.77 12.53
C ASN A 175 -6.31 9.79 13.69
N VAL A 176 -6.08 11.07 13.40
CA VAL A 176 -6.20 12.15 14.40
C VAL A 176 -7.62 12.21 14.99
N ILE A 177 -8.65 12.18 14.14
CA ILE A 177 -10.05 12.25 14.58
C ILE A 177 -10.39 11.06 15.47
N VAL A 178 -10.02 9.85 15.08
CA VAL A 178 -10.32 8.62 15.83
C VAL A 178 -9.65 8.65 17.20
N LEU A 179 -8.36 9.03 17.28
CA LEU A 179 -7.62 9.07 18.54
C LEU A 179 -8.11 10.18 19.46
N LEU A 180 -8.44 11.37 18.93
CA LEU A 180 -9.03 12.46 19.72
C LEU A 180 -10.46 12.13 20.20
N SER A 181 -11.18 11.27 19.51
CA SER A 181 -12.50 10.78 19.94
C SER A 181 -12.42 9.71 21.03
N GLY A 182 -11.21 9.35 21.48
CA GLY A 182 -10.99 8.38 22.57
C GLY A 182 -11.05 6.92 22.11
N TYR A 183 -11.09 6.66 20.80
CA TYR A 183 -10.98 5.32 20.25
C TYR A 183 -9.51 4.95 20.09
N GLY A 184 -9.06 3.92 20.83
CA GLY A 184 -7.74 3.30 20.70
C GLY A 184 -7.79 1.96 19.96
N LEU A 185 -6.68 1.18 20.05
CA LEU A 185 -6.61 -0.21 19.60
C LEU A 185 -7.45 -1.13 20.46
#